data_38377a2ef2d99cf8c41d89e0f10a4e3f
#
_entry.id   38377a2ef2d99cf8c41d89e0f10a4e3f
#
_cell.length_a   1.000
_cell.length_b   1.000
_cell.length_c   1.000
_cell.angle_alpha   90.00
_cell.angle_beta   90.00
_cell.angle_gamma   90.00
#
_symmetry.space_group_name_H-M   'P 1'
#
loop_
_entity.id
_entity.type
_entity.pdbx_description
1 polymer ?
#
loop_
_entity_poly.entity_id
_entity_poly.type
_entity_poly.pdbx_seq_one_letter_code
_entity_poly.pdbx_strand_id
1 'polypeptide(L)'
;LTGIKKPSDIKDLPNGTQKTQKALKLPGTVKITTTKGEQKASVKWDVKGSSYDPSSAERQIFNVKGTVILPEGVKNPNKISTVIAVSITVNGYQGTEAAASDNKITGIDSNGKYDTNTKITFTAAGAGMDNTNPRKGDTRYQPKSWKITETRTWDGEPYTATFRVSKPGKYTLKVTFGQQKYDGSSWKDTGT
;
A
#
# COMPACT_ATOMS: atom_id res chain seq x y z
N LEU A 1 -11.64 43.03 8.12
CA LEU A 1 -11.61 41.65 8.56
C LEU A 1 -12.12 41.56 10.00
N THR A 2 -13.11 40.68 10.26
CA THR A 2 -13.66 40.41 11.60
C THR A 2 -13.47 38.94 12.03
N GLY A 3 -13.18 38.03 11.09
CA GLY A 3 -12.88 36.65 11.41
C GLY A 3 -12.36 35.85 10.21
N ILE A 4 -11.73 34.70 10.51
CA ILE A 4 -11.28 33.71 9.53
C ILE A 4 -11.82 32.35 9.99
N LYS A 5 -12.57 31.66 9.12
CA LYS A 5 -13.04 30.30 9.39
C LYS A 5 -11.94 29.31 9.05
N LYS A 6 -11.35 28.70 10.08
CA LYS A 6 -10.33 27.66 9.93
C LYS A 6 -10.94 26.44 9.23
N PRO A 7 -10.26 25.82 8.25
CA PRO A 7 -10.68 24.54 7.67
C PRO A 7 -10.69 23.42 8.71
N SER A 8 -11.49 22.39 8.47
CA SER A 8 -11.48 21.17 9.28
C SER A 8 -10.15 20.42 9.14
N ASP A 9 -9.81 19.66 10.16
CA ASP A 9 -8.67 18.75 10.11
C ASP A 9 -8.88 17.68 9.04
N ILE A 10 -7.78 17.26 8.42
CA ILE A 10 -7.78 16.25 7.36
C ILE A 10 -7.30 14.94 7.96
N LYS A 11 -8.10 13.90 7.82
CA LYS A 11 -7.83 12.58 8.41
C LYS A 11 -7.73 11.51 7.33
N ASP A 12 -7.14 10.37 7.71
CA ASP A 12 -7.15 9.12 6.97
C ASP A 12 -6.55 9.20 5.55
N LEU A 13 -5.53 10.04 5.36
CA LEU A 13 -4.74 10.00 4.14
C LEU A 13 -3.91 8.71 4.11
N PRO A 14 -3.77 8.05 2.95
CA PRO A 14 -2.97 6.84 2.82
C PRO A 14 -1.48 7.12 3.03
N ASN A 15 -0.73 6.11 3.50
CA ASN A 15 0.73 6.18 3.57
C ASN A 15 1.32 6.51 2.20
N GLY A 16 2.41 7.27 2.19
CA GLY A 16 3.08 7.68 0.95
C GLY A 16 2.36 8.78 0.16
N THR A 17 1.31 9.40 0.72
CA THR A 17 0.67 10.58 0.12
C THR A 17 1.72 11.63 -0.22
N GLN A 18 1.74 12.14 -1.46
CA GLN A 18 2.72 13.12 -1.88
C GLN A 18 2.66 14.41 -1.05
N LYS A 19 3.82 15.00 -0.74
CA LYS A 19 3.95 16.25 0.03
C LYS A 19 3.62 17.47 -0.83
N THR A 20 2.36 17.53 -1.30
CA THR A 20 1.82 18.64 -2.12
C THR A 20 0.49 19.12 -1.57
N GLN A 21 0.12 20.37 -1.84
CA GLN A 21 -1.16 20.93 -1.42
C GLN A 21 -2.34 20.07 -1.90
N LYS A 22 -2.32 19.66 -3.16
CA LYS A 22 -3.39 18.85 -3.78
C LYS A 22 -3.52 17.46 -3.14
N ALA A 23 -2.41 16.74 -3.00
CA ALA A 23 -2.42 15.39 -2.42
C ALA A 23 -2.82 15.40 -0.95
N LEU A 24 -2.40 16.40 -0.19
CA LEU A 24 -2.79 16.61 1.20
C LEU A 24 -4.20 17.20 1.36
N LYS A 25 -4.96 17.39 0.26
CA LYS A 25 -6.34 17.90 0.24
C LYS A 25 -6.51 19.26 0.91
N LEU A 26 -5.46 20.08 0.98
CA LEU A 26 -5.52 21.42 1.55
C LEU A 26 -6.33 22.36 0.65
N PRO A 27 -7.34 23.09 1.18
CA PRO A 27 -8.19 23.94 0.37
C PRO A 27 -7.44 25.16 -0.17
N GLY A 28 -7.74 25.55 -1.41
CA GLY A 28 -7.13 26.75 -2.02
C GLY A 28 -7.68 28.06 -1.45
N THR A 29 -8.84 28.02 -0.79
CA THR A 29 -9.52 29.19 -0.21
C THR A 29 -10.14 28.85 1.14
N VAL A 30 -10.33 29.87 1.97
CA VAL A 30 -11.09 29.81 3.22
C VAL A 30 -12.15 30.91 3.25
N LYS A 31 -13.16 30.75 4.10
CA LYS A 31 -14.13 31.81 4.38
C LYS A 31 -13.54 32.80 5.37
N ILE A 32 -13.69 34.07 5.06
CA ILE A 32 -13.42 35.17 5.98
C ILE A 32 -14.70 35.94 6.23
N THR A 33 -14.83 36.52 7.42
CA THR A 33 -15.93 37.42 7.80
C THR A 33 -15.40 38.85 7.78
N THR A 34 -16.18 39.73 7.21
CA THR A 34 -15.90 41.17 7.16
C THR A 34 -17.11 41.96 7.65
N THR A 35 -17.00 43.27 7.85
CA THR A 35 -18.12 44.14 8.17
C THR A 35 -19.19 44.18 7.06
N LYS A 36 -18.87 43.70 5.85
CA LYS A 36 -19.79 43.62 4.69
C LYS A 36 -20.30 42.20 4.44
N GLY A 37 -20.03 41.25 5.34
CA GLY A 37 -20.44 39.85 5.21
C GLY A 37 -19.31 38.88 4.96
N GLU A 38 -19.67 37.62 4.65
CA GLU A 38 -18.72 36.53 4.35
C GLU A 38 -18.22 36.60 2.91
N GLN A 39 -16.96 36.29 2.71
CA GLN A 39 -16.35 36.10 1.38
C GLN A 39 -15.22 35.09 1.41
N LYS A 40 -14.75 34.64 0.24
CA LYS A 40 -13.63 33.71 0.10
C LYS A 40 -12.32 34.48 0.04
N ALA A 41 -11.28 33.95 0.69
CA ALA A 41 -9.92 34.44 0.61
C ALA A 41 -8.97 33.28 0.25
N SER A 42 -8.00 33.54 -0.60
CA SER A 42 -6.98 32.54 -0.99
C SER A 42 -6.05 32.22 0.18
N VAL A 43 -5.52 30.98 0.19
CA VAL A 43 -4.55 30.56 1.20
C VAL A 43 -3.28 30.07 0.51
N LYS A 44 -2.14 30.58 0.95
CA LYS A 44 -0.81 30.06 0.60
C LYS A 44 -0.35 29.11 1.70
N TRP A 45 -0.34 27.81 1.42
CA TRP A 45 0.07 26.77 2.37
C TRP A 45 1.59 26.58 2.31
N ASP A 46 2.22 26.47 3.49
CA ASP A 46 3.63 26.09 3.63
C ASP A 46 3.72 24.57 3.83
N VAL A 47 3.50 23.83 2.75
CA VAL A 47 3.57 22.36 2.75
C VAL A 47 5.02 21.88 2.95
N LYS A 48 5.99 22.59 2.37
CA LYS A 48 7.42 22.21 2.45
C LYS A 48 7.96 22.33 3.88
N GLY A 49 7.54 23.35 4.62
CA GLY A 49 7.93 23.56 6.02
C GLY A 49 7.23 22.66 7.04
N SER A 50 6.30 21.78 6.61
CA SER A 50 5.68 20.79 7.51
C SER A 50 6.66 19.66 7.84
N SER A 51 6.48 19.02 9.02
CA SER A 51 7.27 17.86 9.47
C SER A 51 6.93 16.56 8.74
N TYR A 52 6.01 16.57 7.78
CA TYR A 52 5.58 15.38 7.06
C TYR A 52 6.71 14.78 6.22
N ASP A 53 6.93 13.47 6.38
CA ASP A 53 7.82 12.66 5.57
C ASP A 53 7.03 11.58 4.80
N PRO A 54 6.84 11.71 3.47
CA PRO A 54 6.10 10.73 2.68
C PRO A 54 6.80 9.36 2.56
N SER A 55 8.09 9.26 2.91
CA SER A 55 8.84 7.99 2.88
C SER A 55 8.66 7.16 4.15
N SER A 56 8.19 7.78 5.25
CA SER A 56 7.98 7.09 6.52
C SER A 56 6.85 6.06 6.42
N ALA A 57 7.10 4.86 6.96
CA ALA A 57 6.06 3.84 7.08
C ALA A 57 5.11 4.07 8.28
N GLU A 58 5.49 4.92 9.21
CA GLU A 58 4.72 5.15 10.43
C GLU A 58 3.53 6.08 10.21
N ARG A 59 2.52 5.97 11.09
CA ARG A 59 1.42 6.92 11.14
C ARG A 59 1.95 8.29 11.55
N GLN A 60 1.59 9.34 10.82
CA GLN A 60 2.04 10.69 11.08
C GLN A 60 0.86 11.62 11.35
N ILE A 61 1.01 12.50 12.35
CA ILE A 61 0.09 13.61 12.64
C ILE A 61 0.94 14.87 12.65
N PHE A 62 0.61 15.82 11.78
CA PHE A 62 1.38 17.05 11.62
C PHE A 62 0.48 18.23 11.27
N ASN A 63 1.00 19.44 11.46
CA ASN A 63 0.30 20.66 11.10
C ASN A 63 0.91 21.29 9.86
N VAL A 64 0.06 21.77 8.96
CA VAL A 64 0.47 22.62 7.84
C VAL A 64 -0.04 24.04 8.11
N LYS A 65 0.89 25.01 8.11
CA LYS A 65 0.57 26.43 8.25
C LYS A 65 0.17 27.00 6.91
N GLY A 66 -0.80 27.90 6.91
CA GLY A 66 -1.24 28.65 5.73
C GLY A 66 -1.40 30.11 6.03
N THR A 67 -1.02 30.97 5.10
CA THR A 67 -1.24 32.41 5.17
C THR A 67 -2.43 32.78 4.30
N VAL A 68 -3.45 33.36 4.91
CA VAL A 68 -4.64 33.86 4.21
C VAL A 68 -4.29 35.18 3.54
N ILE A 69 -4.51 35.24 2.24
CA ILE A 69 -4.31 36.45 1.41
C ILE A 69 -5.65 37.18 1.36
N LEU A 70 -5.69 38.35 1.99
CA LEU A 70 -6.92 39.13 2.02
C LEU A 70 -7.23 39.67 0.61
N PRO A 71 -8.50 39.58 0.17
CA PRO A 71 -8.94 40.19 -1.08
C PRO A 71 -8.73 41.72 -1.08
N GLU A 72 -8.67 42.26 -2.28
CA GLU A 72 -8.54 43.71 -2.46
C GLU A 72 -9.66 44.47 -1.72
N GLY A 73 -9.32 45.56 -1.07
CA GLY A 73 -10.25 46.37 -0.29
C GLY A 73 -10.60 45.84 1.11
N VAL A 74 -10.15 44.64 1.48
CA VAL A 74 -10.33 44.10 2.84
C VAL A 74 -9.24 44.57 3.76
N LYS A 75 -9.54 45.53 4.65
CA LYS A 75 -8.61 46.00 5.69
C LYS A 75 -8.69 45.13 6.93
N ASN A 76 -7.59 45.03 7.68
CA ASN A 76 -7.47 44.31 8.93
C ASN A 76 -7.06 45.24 10.11
N PRO A 77 -7.93 46.17 10.49
CA PRO A 77 -7.59 47.14 11.54
C PRO A 77 -7.39 46.52 12.90
N ASN A 78 -8.08 45.40 13.17
CA ASN A 78 -8.03 44.67 14.43
C ASN A 78 -6.84 43.69 14.52
N LYS A 79 -5.93 43.69 13.53
CA LYS A 79 -4.73 42.84 13.46
C LYS A 79 -5.02 41.36 13.70
N ILE A 80 -6.18 40.88 13.19
CA ILE A 80 -6.54 39.45 13.27
C ILE A 80 -5.46 38.65 12.55
N SER A 81 -4.98 37.58 13.19
CA SER A 81 -3.96 36.72 12.57
C SER A 81 -4.47 36.12 11.25
N THR A 82 -3.72 36.35 10.17
CA THR A 82 -3.96 35.74 8.87
C THR A 82 -3.27 34.38 8.74
N VAL A 83 -2.53 33.92 9.76
CA VAL A 83 -1.94 32.60 9.81
C VAL A 83 -2.92 31.63 10.42
N ILE A 84 -3.20 30.57 9.67
CA ILE A 84 -4.03 29.44 10.09
C ILE A 84 -3.22 28.16 10.04
N ALA A 85 -3.67 27.10 10.70
CA ALA A 85 -3.06 25.79 10.60
C ALA A 85 -4.14 24.70 10.49
N VAL A 86 -3.84 23.65 9.73
CA VAL A 86 -4.68 22.46 9.60
C VAL A 86 -3.89 21.27 10.07
N SER A 87 -4.48 20.46 10.97
CA SER A 87 -3.91 19.18 11.38
C SER A 87 -4.22 18.13 10.32
N ILE A 88 -3.20 17.36 9.94
CA ILE A 88 -3.33 16.29 8.94
C ILE A 88 -2.87 14.98 9.56
N THR A 89 -3.66 13.93 9.35
CA THR A 89 -3.30 12.56 9.70
C THR A 89 -3.07 11.76 8.44
N VAL A 90 -1.87 11.19 8.31
CA VAL A 90 -1.51 10.18 7.32
C VAL A 90 -1.38 8.84 8.03
N ASN A 91 -2.07 7.82 7.54
CA ASN A 91 -2.06 6.49 8.14
C ASN A 91 -0.70 5.82 7.96
N GLY A 92 -0.36 4.90 8.86
CA GLY A 92 0.81 4.04 8.70
C GLY A 92 0.63 3.07 7.52
N TYR A 93 1.75 2.58 7.01
CA TYR A 93 1.75 1.53 5.99
C TYR A 93 1.14 0.24 6.55
N GLN A 94 0.20 -0.35 5.84
CA GLN A 94 -0.51 -1.55 6.29
C GLN A 94 0.04 -2.84 5.65
N GLY A 95 0.98 -2.73 4.74
CA GLY A 95 1.48 -3.85 3.94
C GLY A 95 0.77 -3.96 2.59
N THR A 96 1.43 -4.61 1.64
CA THR A 96 0.85 -5.06 0.37
C THR A 96 0.45 -6.51 0.53
N GLU A 97 -0.83 -6.82 0.33
CA GLU A 97 -1.35 -8.16 0.47
C GLU A 97 -1.26 -8.91 -0.86
N ALA A 98 -0.56 -10.07 -0.85
CA ALA A 98 -0.51 -10.96 -2.00
C ALA A 98 -1.81 -11.77 -2.07
N ALA A 99 -2.36 -11.96 -3.27
CA ALA A 99 -3.57 -12.75 -3.46
C ALA A 99 -3.22 -14.21 -3.77
N ALA A 100 -3.86 -15.17 -3.10
CA ALA A 100 -3.65 -16.59 -3.35
C ALA A 100 -3.98 -17.02 -4.79
N SER A 101 -4.90 -16.28 -5.46
CA SER A 101 -5.25 -16.48 -6.87
C SER A 101 -4.09 -16.24 -7.83
N ASP A 102 -3.07 -15.51 -7.42
CA ASP A 102 -1.91 -15.15 -8.24
C ASP A 102 -0.77 -16.18 -8.13
N ASN A 103 -0.95 -17.24 -7.31
CA ASN A 103 -0.05 -18.37 -7.29
C ASN A 103 -0.08 -19.10 -8.63
N LYS A 104 1.09 -19.49 -9.13
CA LYS A 104 1.24 -20.07 -10.47
C LYS A 104 1.93 -21.42 -10.42
N ILE A 105 1.51 -22.32 -11.32
CA ILE A 105 2.21 -23.55 -11.65
C ILE A 105 2.48 -23.50 -13.15
N THR A 106 3.73 -23.68 -13.56
CA THR A 106 4.18 -23.62 -14.96
C THR A 106 4.93 -24.90 -15.32
N GLY A 107 5.16 -25.14 -16.62
CA GLY A 107 5.86 -26.32 -17.12
C GLY A 107 4.97 -27.59 -17.27
N ILE A 108 3.67 -27.47 -16.99
CA ILE A 108 2.67 -28.53 -17.19
C ILE A 108 1.38 -27.93 -17.74
N ASP A 109 0.79 -28.59 -18.72
CA ASP A 109 -0.47 -28.15 -19.30
C ASP A 109 -1.65 -28.66 -18.48
N SER A 110 -2.63 -27.80 -18.24
CA SER A 110 -3.92 -28.21 -17.69
C SER A 110 -4.60 -29.18 -18.68
N ASN A 111 -4.91 -30.39 -18.24
CA ASN A 111 -5.41 -31.50 -19.05
C ASN A 111 -4.41 -32.01 -20.11
N GLY A 112 -3.10 -31.74 -19.96
CA GLY A 112 -2.06 -32.26 -20.83
C GLY A 112 -2.05 -33.78 -20.84
N LYS A 113 -1.70 -34.37 -22.00
CA LYS A 113 -1.51 -35.81 -22.18
C LYS A 113 -0.02 -36.11 -22.29
N TYR A 114 0.44 -37.03 -21.47
CA TYR A 114 1.85 -37.43 -21.43
C TYR A 114 1.94 -38.96 -21.47
N ASP A 115 2.93 -39.48 -22.16
CA ASP A 115 3.19 -40.92 -22.16
C ASP A 115 3.68 -41.38 -20.78
N THR A 116 3.39 -42.63 -20.45
CA THR A 116 3.90 -43.24 -19.20
C THR A 116 5.43 -43.19 -19.17
N ASN A 117 5.98 -42.99 -17.97
CA ASN A 117 7.41 -42.80 -17.70
C ASN A 117 8.05 -41.55 -18.31
N THR A 118 7.28 -40.68 -18.93
CA THR A 118 7.80 -39.38 -19.36
C THR A 118 8.21 -38.55 -18.13
N LYS A 119 9.37 -37.91 -18.25
CA LYS A 119 9.87 -36.95 -17.25
C LYS A 119 9.09 -35.65 -17.39
N ILE A 120 8.26 -35.33 -16.40
CA ILE A 120 7.47 -34.12 -16.36
C ILE A 120 8.08 -33.19 -15.31
N THR A 121 8.43 -31.98 -15.71
CA THR A 121 9.00 -30.96 -14.83
C THR A 121 8.04 -29.78 -14.73
N PHE A 122 7.82 -29.28 -13.51
CA PHE A 122 7.02 -28.11 -13.26
C PHE A 122 7.70 -27.19 -12.26
N THR A 123 7.30 -25.92 -12.29
CA THR A 123 7.77 -24.89 -11.34
C THR A 123 6.55 -24.26 -10.66
N ALA A 124 6.62 -24.08 -9.36
CA ALA A 124 5.64 -23.36 -8.58
C ALA A 124 6.17 -21.99 -8.18
N ALA A 125 5.38 -20.95 -8.37
CA ALA A 125 5.69 -19.58 -7.97
C ALA A 125 4.55 -19.04 -7.10
N GLY A 126 4.87 -18.63 -5.88
CA GLY A 126 3.91 -18.00 -5.00
C GLY A 126 3.74 -16.52 -5.31
N ALA A 127 2.55 -16.00 -5.12
CA ALA A 127 2.25 -14.58 -5.26
C ALA A 127 3.13 -13.74 -4.32
N GLY A 128 3.67 -12.62 -4.81
CA GLY A 128 4.51 -11.70 -4.04
C GLY A 128 5.94 -12.20 -3.77
N MET A 129 6.35 -13.34 -4.32
CA MET A 129 7.72 -13.85 -4.18
C MET A 129 8.77 -13.01 -4.94
N ASP A 130 8.33 -12.28 -5.95
CA ASP A 130 9.15 -11.36 -6.75
C ASP A 130 9.41 -10.01 -6.05
N ASN A 131 8.84 -9.78 -4.87
CA ASN A 131 9.09 -8.59 -4.08
C ASN A 131 10.50 -8.63 -3.47
N THR A 132 11.44 -7.97 -4.13
CA THR A 132 12.86 -7.89 -3.72
C THR A 132 13.13 -6.84 -2.64
N ASN A 133 12.15 -5.98 -2.32
CA ASN A 133 12.28 -4.93 -1.31
C ASN A 133 11.03 -4.87 -0.41
N PRO A 134 10.79 -5.93 0.38
CA PRO A 134 9.60 -6.03 1.19
C PRO A 134 9.62 -5.02 2.35
N ARG A 135 8.44 -4.50 2.68
CA ARG A 135 8.22 -3.62 3.85
C ARG A 135 7.42 -4.38 4.91
N LYS A 136 7.62 -4.03 6.17
CA LYS A 136 6.86 -4.63 7.29
C LYS A 136 5.36 -4.60 7.01
N GLY A 137 4.75 -5.77 7.07
CA GLY A 137 3.32 -5.95 6.79
C GLY A 137 3.02 -6.56 5.42
N ASP A 138 3.96 -6.54 4.46
CA ASP A 138 3.78 -7.22 3.16
C ASP A 138 3.56 -8.70 3.35
N THR A 139 2.75 -9.28 2.48
CA THR A 139 2.53 -10.73 2.44
C THR A 139 3.01 -11.33 1.14
N ARG A 140 3.32 -12.63 1.17
CA ARG A 140 3.61 -13.46 0.01
C ARG A 140 3.12 -14.87 0.24
N TYR A 141 3.04 -15.67 -0.82
CA TYR A 141 2.82 -17.10 -0.72
C TYR A 141 4.09 -17.86 -1.10
N GLN A 142 4.46 -18.85 -0.31
CA GLN A 142 5.61 -19.71 -0.57
C GLN A 142 5.12 -21.14 -0.85
N PRO A 143 5.60 -21.80 -1.95
CA PRO A 143 5.34 -23.21 -2.15
C PRO A 143 5.89 -24.04 -0.99
N LYS A 144 5.06 -24.89 -0.38
CA LYS A 144 5.43 -25.74 0.77
C LYS A 144 5.56 -27.21 0.38
N SER A 145 4.60 -27.71 -0.38
CA SER A 145 4.58 -29.11 -0.78
C SER A 145 3.83 -29.33 -2.09
N TRP A 146 4.07 -30.45 -2.70
CA TRP A 146 3.35 -30.89 -3.87
C TRP A 146 2.98 -32.39 -3.79
N LYS A 147 1.98 -32.78 -4.52
CA LYS A 147 1.47 -34.17 -4.51
C LYS A 147 0.97 -34.54 -5.89
N ILE A 148 1.32 -35.75 -6.34
CA ILE A 148 0.66 -36.52 -7.39
C ILE A 148 0.03 -37.76 -6.74
N THR A 149 0.83 -38.73 -6.31
CA THR A 149 0.46 -39.89 -5.54
C THR A 149 0.84 -39.72 -4.07
N GLU A 150 2.00 -39.20 -3.81
CA GLU A 150 2.57 -38.95 -2.49
C GLU A 150 2.90 -37.47 -2.31
N THR A 151 2.83 -37.01 -1.06
CA THR A 151 3.22 -35.65 -0.71
C THR A 151 4.74 -35.54 -0.61
N ARG A 152 5.29 -34.51 -1.24
CA ARG A 152 6.71 -34.16 -1.21
C ARG A 152 6.88 -32.68 -0.90
N THR A 153 7.99 -32.33 -0.26
CA THR A 153 8.34 -30.94 0.08
C THR A 153 9.50 -30.46 -0.81
N TRP A 154 9.68 -29.16 -0.90
CA TRP A 154 10.90 -28.57 -1.45
C TRP A 154 11.84 -28.19 -0.31
N ASP A 155 13.15 -28.29 -0.57
CA ASP A 155 14.19 -27.88 0.37
C ASP A 155 14.57 -26.39 0.23
N GLY A 156 13.88 -25.66 -0.65
CA GLY A 156 14.09 -24.25 -0.94
C GLY A 156 13.92 -23.93 -2.41
N GLU A 157 14.30 -22.72 -2.79
CA GLU A 157 14.26 -22.26 -4.19
C GLU A 157 15.41 -22.86 -5.02
N PRO A 158 15.18 -23.08 -6.36
CA PRO A 158 13.92 -22.86 -7.07
C PRO A 158 12.89 -23.94 -6.77
N TYR A 159 11.61 -23.57 -6.66
CA TYR A 159 10.49 -24.50 -6.41
C TYR A 159 10.12 -25.26 -7.68
N THR A 160 11.11 -25.99 -8.23
CA THR A 160 10.98 -26.82 -9.41
C THR A 160 11.04 -28.28 -8.99
N ALA A 161 10.13 -29.07 -9.50
CA ALA A 161 10.11 -30.51 -9.23
C ALA A 161 9.85 -31.31 -10.50
N THR A 162 10.28 -32.57 -10.46
CA THR A 162 10.13 -33.53 -11.55
C THR A 162 9.48 -34.79 -11.03
N PHE A 163 8.55 -35.33 -11.82
CA PHE A 163 7.92 -36.62 -11.54
C PHE A 163 7.74 -37.46 -12.80
N ARG A 164 7.42 -38.72 -12.60
CA ARG A 164 7.02 -39.68 -13.63
C ARG A 164 5.84 -40.49 -13.09
N VAL A 165 4.95 -40.93 -13.99
CA VAL A 165 3.91 -41.90 -13.68
C VAL A 165 4.11 -43.13 -14.55
N SER A 166 4.11 -44.29 -13.95
CA SER A 166 4.38 -45.58 -14.61
C SER A 166 3.14 -46.31 -15.14
N LYS A 167 1.96 -45.94 -14.64
CA LYS A 167 0.68 -46.54 -15.02
C LYS A 167 -0.19 -45.53 -15.77
N PRO A 168 -0.91 -45.94 -16.81
CA PRO A 168 -1.93 -45.12 -17.45
C PRO A 168 -3.00 -44.71 -16.43
N GLY A 169 -3.49 -43.47 -16.55
CA GLY A 169 -4.54 -42.96 -15.67
C GLY A 169 -4.65 -41.46 -15.69
N LYS A 170 -5.64 -40.94 -14.96
CA LYS A 170 -5.79 -39.50 -14.70
C LYS A 170 -5.12 -39.16 -13.38
N TYR A 171 -4.20 -38.19 -13.45
CA TYR A 171 -3.46 -37.70 -12.28
C TYR A 171 -3.72 -36.23 -12.05
N THR A 172 -3.72 -35.82 -10.81
CA THR A 172 -3.85 -34.41 -10.44
C THR A 172 -2.61 -33.96 -9.70
N LEU A 173 -1.90 -32.98 -10.24
CA LEU A 173 -0.85 -32.26 -9.51
C LEU A 173 -1.52 -31.27 -8.55
N LYS A 174 -1.23 -31.39 -7.26
CA LYS A 174 -1.65 -30.44 -6.24
C LYS A 174 -0.40 -29.80 -5.63
N VAL A 175 -0.37 -28.48 -5.61
CA VAL A 175 0.67 -27.68 -4.92
C VAL A 175 0.01 -26.97 -3.74
N THR A 176 0.65 -27.06 -2.58
CA THR A 176 0.22 -26.34 -1.36
C THR A 176 1.13 -25.13 -1.17
N PHE A 177 0.54 -23.98 -0.98
CA PHE A 177 1.22 -22.72 -0.69
C PHE A 177 0.90 -22.31 0.75
N GLY A 178 1.89 -21.77 1.46
CA GLY A 178 1.72 -21.16 2.78
C GLY A 178 1.91 -19.66 2.68
N GLN A 179 1.02 -18.90 3.32
CA GLN A 179 1.17 -17.46 3.40
C GLN A 179 2.26 -17.08 4.40
N GLN A 180 3.04 -16.08 4.04
CA GLN A 180 4.07 -15.46 4.88
C GLN A 180 3.82 -13.96 4.97
N LYS A 181 4.19 -13.38 6.12
CA LYS A 181 4.17 -11.94 6.36
C LYS A 181 5.56 -11.45 6.72
N TYR A 182 5.98 -10.32 6.15
CA TYR A 182 7.26 -9.71 6.46
C TYR A 182 7.18 -8.91 7.76
N ASP A 183 8.05 -9.22 8.73
CA ASP A 183 8.05 -8.58 10.05
C ASP A 183 8.90 -7.30 10.11
N GLY A 184 9.58 -6.97 9.01
CA GLY A 184 10.54 -5.86 8.88
C GLY A 184 11.99 -6.33 8.78
N SER A 185 12.26 -7.60 9.06
CA SER A 185 13.59 -8.23 8.96
C SER A 185 13.58 -9.55 8.17
N SER A 186 12.47 -10.30 8.25
CA SER A 186 12.35 -11.62 7.62
C SER A 186 10.89 -11.98 7.35
N TRP A 187 10.69 -12.96 6.47
CA TRP A 187 9.40 -13.56 6.19
C TRP A 187 9.04 -14.60 7.26
N LYS A 188 7.86 -14.49 7.85
CA LYS A 188 7.31 -15.39 8.87
C LYS A 188 6.05 -16.06 8.36
N ASP A 189 5.92 -17.37 8.58
CA ASP A 189 4.70 -18.11 8.27
C ASP A 189 3.52 -17.58 9.10
N THR A 190 2.35 -17.41 8.46
CA THR A 190 1.12 -16.95 9.14
C THR A 190 0.28 -18.09 9.70
N GLY A 191 0.62 -19.33 9.37
CA GLY A 191 -0.13 -20.52 9.79
C GLY A 191 -1.36 -20.82 8.92
N THR A 192 -1.50 -20.12 7.78
CA THR A 192 -2.59 -20.32 6.80
C THR A 192 -2.05 -20.84 5.48
#